data_7852f59def1e682bc67eb1f964101123
#
_entry.id   7852f59def1e682bc67eb1f964101123
#
_cell.length_a   1.000
_cell.length_b   1.000
_cell.length_c   1.000
_cell.angle_alpha   90.00
_cell.angle_beta   90.00
_cell.angle_gamma   90.00
#
_symmetry.space_group_name_H-M   'P 1'
#
loop_
_entity.id
_entity.type
_entity.pdbx_description
1 polymer ?
#
loop_
_entity_poly.entity_id
_entity_poly.type
_entity_poly.pdbx_seq_one_letter_code
_entity_poly.pdbx_strand_id
1 'polypeptide(L)'
;MPESRRPVTHPHRSHAASGFTLIEIMVVIVILGVLAALVVPSVLSRTDDARNVAAKSDLAAIRQALKLYRLDNQRYPTTEQGLAALVTKPVDPPLPPNWKPGGYLEKLPRDPWGQSYQYLNPGLKSDVDVFTYGADGAPGGTGVDADIGSWDL
;
A
#
# COMPACT_ATOMS: atom_id res chain seq x y z
N MET A 1 -70.90 49.00 -28.89
CA MET A 1 -69.67 48.86 -29.67
C MET A 1 -68.66 48.18 -28.72
N PRO A 2 -68.27 46.92 -28.94
CA PRO A 2 -67.25 46.28 -28.11
C PRO A 2 -65.86 46.52 -28.69
N GLU A 3 -64.92 46.92 -27.82
CA GLU A 3 -63.55 47.26 -28.10
C GLU A 3 -62.70 45.95 -28.27
N SER A 4 -62.14 45.82 -29.49
CA SER A 4 -61.31 44.68 -29.89
C SER A 4 -59.95 44.79 -29.21
N ARG A 5 -59.64 43.92 -28.19
CA ARG A 5 -58.35 43.79 -27.62
C ARG A 5 -57.48 42.94 -28.55
N ARG A 6 -56.41 43.52 -29.08
CA ARG A 6 -55.39 42.83 -29.87
C ARG A 6 -54.48 42.03 -28.92
N PRO A 7 -54.14 40.77 -29.23
CA PRO A 7 -53.17 39.98 -28.41
C PRO A 7 -51.75 40.53 -28.62
N VAL A 8 -51.06 40.76 -27.49
CA VAL A 8 -49.63 41.12 -27.48
C VAL A 8 -48.80 39.81 -27.60
N THR A 9 -48.17 39.60 -28.72
CA THR A 9 -47.26 38.53 -28.97
C THR A 9 -45.88 38.89 -28.39
N HIS A 10 -45.47 38.23 -27.32
CA HIS A 10 -44.09 38.32 -26.81
C HIS A 10 -43.15 37.52 -27.70
N PRO A 11 -42.05 38.10 -28.19
CA PRO A 11 -41.07 37.33 -28.95
C PRO A 11 -40.33 36.40 -28.00
N HIS A 12 -40.46 35.09 -28.20
CA HIS A 12 -39.60 34.07 -27.58
C HIS A 12 -38.18 34.26 -28.11
N ARG A 13 -37.28 34.76 -27.26
CA ARG A 13 -35.86 34.72 -27.52
C ARG A 13 -35.39 33.26 -27.42
N SER A 14 -35.24 32.59 -28.54
CA SER A 14 -34.56 31.33 -28.65
C SER A 14 -33.06 31.56 -28.34
N HIS A 15 -32.61 31.14 -27.18
CA HIS A 15 -31.17 31.02 -26.92
C HIS A 15 -30.64 29.94 -27.86
N ALA A 16 -29.89 30.32 -28.86
CA ALA A 16 -29.14 29.39 -29.69
C ALA A 16 -28.13 28.69 -28.77
N ALA A 17 -28.28 27.38 -28.52
CA ALA A 17 -27.27 26.57 -27.87
C ALA A 17 -26.06 26.52 -28.80
N SER A 18 -24.98 27.23 -28.45
CA SER A 18 -23.71 27.11 -29.15
C SER A 18 -23.13 25.71 -28.85
N GLY A 19 -23.07 24.84 -29.86
CA GLY A 19 -22.36 23.56 -29.78
C GLY A 19 -20.85 23.78 -29.83
N PHE A 20 -20.10 22.91 -29.17
CA PHE A 20 -18.64 22.90 -29.25
C PHE A 20 -18.17 22.56 -30.66
N THR A 21 -17.11 23.23 -31.12
CA THR A 21 -16.46 22.90 -32.39
C THR A 21 -15.55 21.69 -32.22
N LEU A 22 -15.37 20.94 -33.31
CA LEU A 22 -14.47 19.77 -33.30
C LEU A 22 -13.02 20.19 -32.95
N ILE A 23 -12.56 21.33 -33.43
CA ILE A 23 -11.25 21.87 -33.14
C ILE A 23 -11.07 22.22 -31.66
N GLU A 24 -12.11 22.74 -31.01
CA GLU A 24 -12.08 23.10 -29.60
C GLU A 24 -11.89 21.84 -28.71
N ILE A 25 -12.58 20.76 -29.02
CA ILE A 25 -12.37 19.48 -28.31
C ILE A 25 -11.00 18.90 -28.62
N MET A 26 -10.50 18.98 -29.86
CA MET A 26 -9.16 18.52 -30.21
C MET A 26 -8.08 19.26 -29.41
N VAL A 27 -8.18 20.58 -29.29
CA VAL A 27 -7.22 21.37 -28.50
C VAL A 27 -7.26 20.97 -27.02
N VAL A 28 -8.44 20.77 -26.46
CA VAL A 28 -8.62 20.37 -25.06
C VAL A 28 -7.96 19.01 -24.79
N ILE A 29 -8.19 18.00 -25.65
CA ILE A 29 -7.59 16.67 -25.45
C ILE A 29 -6.06 16.68 -25.61
N VAL A 30 -5.51 17.54 -26.50
CA VAL A 30 -4.05 17.71 -26.62
C VAL A 30 -3.48 18.31 -25.35
N ILE A 31 -4.08 19.38 -24.83
CA ILE A 31 -3.63 20.01 -23.57
C ILE A 31 -3.71 19.03 -22.41
N LEU A 32 -4.83 18.31 -22.27
CA LEU A 32 -4.98 17.30 -21.22
C LEU A 32 -3.95 16.17 -21.36
N GLY A 33 -3.65 15.74 -22.59
CA GLY A 33 -2.62 14.75 -22.86
C GLY A 33 -1.23 15.19 -22.42
N VAL A 34 -0.85 16.43 -22.71
CA VAL A 34 0.43 17.00 -22.28
C VAL A 34 0.51 17.11 -20.75
N LEU A 35 -0.55 17.61 -20.11
CA LEU A 35 -0.59 17.74 -18.65
C LEU A 35 -0.54 16.35 -17.97
N ALA A 36 -1.27 15.38 -18.48
CA ALA A 36 -1.25 14.00 -17.96
C ALA A 36 0.15 13.40 -18.05
N ALA A 37 0.88 13.60 -19.16
CA ALA A 37 2.23 13.07 -19.32
C ALA A 37 3.23 13.61 -18.28
N LEU A 38 3.01 14.81 -17.75
CA LEU A 38 3.86 15.41 -16.71
C LEU A 38 3.49 14.96 -15.30
N VAL A 39 2.21 14.75 -15.03
CA VAL A 39 1.69 14.46 -13.68
C VAL A 39 1.79 12.98 -13.32
N VAL A 40 1.46 12.08 -14.25
CA VAL A 40 1.39 10.64 -13.98
C VAL A 40 2.69 10.05 -13.40
N PRO A 41 3.89 10.31 -13.95
CA PRO A 41 5.14 9.75 -13.40
C PRO A 41 5.40 10.16 -11.94
N SER A 42 5.10 11.40 -11.59
CA SER A 42 5.36 11.92 -10.24
C SER A 42 4.41 11.33 -9.18
N VAL A 43 3.20 10.97 -9.56
CA VAL A 43 2.24 10.33 -8.66
C VAL A 43 2.64 8.87 -8.41
N LEU A 44 3.07 8.15 -9.43
CA LEU A 44 3.50 6.76 -9.30
C LEU A 44 4.70 6.62 -8.37
N SER A 45 5.75 7.46 -8.53
CA SER A 45 6.92 7.41 -7.66
C SER A 45 6.59 7.67 -6.18
N ARG A 46 5.68 8.60 -5.89
CA ARG A 46 5.23 8.87 -4.51
C ARG A 46 4.49 7.70 -3.88
N THR A 47 3.73 6.95 -4.68
CA THR A 47 3.05 5.75 -4.21
C THR A 47 4.06 4.67 -3.81
N ASP A 48 5.12 4.51 -4.58
CA ASP A 48 6.16 3.52 -4.32
C ASP A 48 7.00 3.88 -3.08
N ASP A 49 7.33 5.17 -2.92
CA ASP A 49 7.98 5.65 -1.70
C ASP A 49 7.12 5.39 -0.46
N ALA A 50 5.82 5.64 -0.55
CA ALA A 50 4.88 5.38 0.55
C ALA A 50 4.81 3.89 0.91
N ARG A 51 4.82 2.98 -0.08
CA ARG A 51 4.88 1.53 0.13
C ARG A 51 6.16 1.12 0.83
N ASN A 52 7.31 1.64 0.41
CA ASN A 52 8.60 1.36 1.04
C ASN A 52 8.61 1.81 2.51
N VAL A 53 8.07 2.98 2.82
CA VAL A 53 7.95 3.48 4.20
C VAL A 53 7.01 2.59 5.02
N ALA A 54 5.87 2.17 4.46
CA ALA A 54 4.95 1.26 5.13
C ALA A 54 5.59 -0.09 5.42
N ALA A 55 6.30 -0.70 4.46
CA ALA A 55 7.03 -1.95 4.66
C ALA A 55 8.06 -1.84 5.78
N LYS A 56 8.85 -0.78 5.83
CA LYS A 56 9.82 -0.53 6.92
C LYS A 56 9.14 -0.37 8.28
N SER A 57 7.99 0.29 8.33
CA SER A 57 7.20 0.42 9.56
C SER A 57 6.72 -0.93 10.07
N ASP A 58 6.20 -1.78 9.18
CA ASP A 58 5.76 -3.12 9.54
C ASP A 58 6.93 -4.00 10.03
N LEU A 59 8.06 -3.97 9.30
CA LEU A 59 9.28 -4.67 9.70
C LEU A 59 9.76 -4.23 11.09
N ALA A 60 9.69 -2.94 11.40
CA ALA A 60 10.04 -2.43 12.73
C ALA A 60 9.10 -2.98 13.81
N ALA A 61 7.80 -3.03 13.56
CA ALA A 61 6.82 -3.59 14.47
C ALA A 61 7.02 -5.09 14.70
N ILE A 62 7.23 -5.86 13.63
CA ILE A 62 7.53 -7.31 13.72
C ILE A 62 8.83 -7.55 14.50
N ARG A 63 9.90 -6.79 14.21
CA ARG A 63 11.18 -6.89 14.93
C ARG A 63 11.02 -6.60 16.41
N GLN A 64 10.21 -5.61 16.77
CA GLN A 64 9.91 -5.30 18.17
C GLN A 64 9.19 -6.46 18.86
N ALA A 65 8.18 -7.06 18.20
CA ALA A 65 7.46 -8.22 18.70
C ALA A 65 8.39 -9.46 18.88
N LEU A 66 9.31 -9.69 17.93
CA LEU A 66 10.31 -10.74 18.03
C LEU A 66 11.26 -10.54 19.23
N LYS A 67 11.68 -9.29 19.49
CA LYS A 67 12.49 -8.97 20.69
C LYS A 67 11.75 -9.26 21.98
N LEU A 68 10.44 -8.92 22.06
CA LEU A 68 9.63 -9.24 23.22
C LEU A 68 9.45 -10.75 23.38
N TYR A 69 9.18 -11.47 22.27
CA TYR A 69 9.12 -12.94 22.29
C TYR A 69 10.42 -13.54 22.85
N ARG A 70 11.60 -13.07 22.37
CA ARG A 70 12.90 -13.54 22.86
C ARG A 70 13.11 -13.22 24.35
N LEU A 71 12.67 -12.04 24.80
CA LEU A 71 12.78 -11.66 26.21
C LEU A 71 12.04 -12.63 27.12
N ASP A 72 10.81 -12.99 26.75
CA ASP A 72 9.96 -13.90 27.54
C ASP A 72 10.40 -15.37 27.43
N ASN A 73 10.83 -15.80 26.23
CA ASN A 73 11.07 -17.22 25.93
C ASN A 73 12.55 -17.58 25.80
N GLN A 74 13.48 -16.62 26.01
CA GLN A 74 14.94 -16.79 25.97
C GLN A 74 15.48 -17.19 24.57
N ARG A 75 14.65 -17.16 23.55
CA ARG A 75 14.98 -17.50 22.16
C ARG A 75 13.97 -16.87 21.19
N TYR A 76 14.34 -16.77 19.93
CA TYR A 76 13.42 -16.46 18.86
C TYR A 76 12.61 -17.71 18.43
N PRO A 77 11.47 -17.53 17.75
CA PRO A 77 10.79 -18.64 17.06
C PRO A 77 11.73 -19.33 16.07
N THR A 78 11.56 -20.62 15.82
CA THR A 78 12.29 -21.28 14.73
C THR A 78 11.78 -20.81 13.37
N THR A 79 12.54 -21.08 12.28
CA THR A 79 12.08 -20.75 10.93
C THR A 79 10.74 -21.44 10.61
N GLU A 80 10.57 -22.69 11.06
CA GLU A 80 9.33 -23.47 10.87
C GLU A 80 8.15 -22.90 11.66
N GLN A 81 8.39 -22.42 12.88
CA GLN A 81 7.38 -21.75 13.69
C GLN A 81 7.00 -20.39 13.07
N GLY A 82 7.94 -19.76 12.41
CA GLY A 82 7.76 -18.54 11.65
C GLY A 82 7.22 -17.36 12.48
N LEU A 83 6.77 -16.34 11.77
CA LEU A 83 6.14 -15.18 12.39
C LEU A 83 4.76 -15.49 13.02
N ALA A 84 4.15 -16.62 12.65
CA ALA A 84 2.89 -17.07 13.23
C ALA A 84 2.99 -17.24 14.77
N ALA A 85 4.19 -17.59 15.27
CA ALA A 85 4.49 -17.69 16.70
C ALA A 85 4.26 -16.38 17.48
N LEU A 86 4.21 -15.24 16.80
CA LEU A 86 3.95 -13.94 17.42
C LEU A 86 2.45 -13.69 17.68
N VAL A 87 1.58 -14.39 16.96
CA VAL A 87 0.12 -14.24 17.06
C VAL A 87 -0.51 -15.44 17.77
N THR A 88 -0.01 -16.64 17.46
CA THR A 88 -0.56 -17.89 17.99
C THR A 88 0.55 -18.67 18.70
N LYS A 89 0.24 -19.24 19.87
CA LYS A 89 1.21 -20.05 20.60
C LYS A 89 1.62 -21.28 19.78
N PRO A 90 2.93 -21.47 19.50
CA PRO A 90 3.40 -22.67 18.82
C PRO A 90 3.03 -23.97 19.57
N VAL A 91 2.63 -24.98 18.80
CA VAL A 91 2.33 -26.30 19.31
C VAL A 91 3.45 -27.32 19.03
N ASP A 92 4.32 -26.98 18.09
CA ASP A 92 5.47 -27.79 17.69
C ASP A 92 6.72 -27.43 18.50
N PRO A 93 7.53 -28.40 18.90
CA PRO A 93 8.79 -28.16 19.60
C PRO A 93 9.78 -27.33 18.76
N PRO A 94 10.57 -26.50 19.43
CA PRO A 94 10.67 -26.28 20.87
C PRO A 94 9.57 -25.33 21.40
N LEU A 95 8.79 -25.79 22.36
CA LEU A 95 7.67 -25.03 22.93
C LEU A 95 8.18 -23.78 23.67
N PRO A 96 7.57 -22.60 23.49
CA PRO A 96 7.91 -21.41 24.25
C PRO A 96 7.44 -21.55 25.73
N PRO A 97 8.36 -21.45 26.71
CA PRO A 97 8.02 -21.67 28.12
C PRO A 97 7.10 -20.57 28.69
N ASN A 98 7.29 -19.35 28.25
CA ASN A 98 6.59 -18.17 28.78
C ASN A 98 5.86 -17.40 27.67
N TRP A 99 5.17 -18.12 26.78
CA TRP A 99 4.42 -17.45 25.71
C TRP A 99 3.32 -16.56 26.28
N LYS A 100 3.34 -15.27 25.87
CA LYS A 100 2.43 -14.25 26.37
C LYS A 100 0.98 -14.53 25.95
N PRO A 101 -0.01 -14.66 26.86
CA PRO A 101 -1.42 -14.76 26.53
C PRO A 101 -1.87 -13.57 25.67
N GLY A 102 -2.52 -13.86 24.54
CA GLY A 102 -2.93 -12.85 23.57
C GLY A 102 -1.88 -12.53 22.49
N GLY A 103 -0.67 -13.11 22.59
CA GLY A 103 0.37 -12.94 21.59
C GLY A 103 1.20 -11.68 21.74
N TYR A 104 2.12 -11.49 20.82
CA TYR A 104 3.05 -10.35 20.72
C TYR A 104 2.62 -9.36 19.63
N LEU A 105 1.77 -9.82 18.71
CA LEU A 105 1.05 -9.03 17.71
C LEU A 105 -0.41 -9.47 17.70
N GLU A 106 -1.31 -8.54 17.45
CA GLU A 106 -2.74 -8.83 17.29
C GLU A 106 -2.98 -9.65 16.01
N LYS A 107 -2.29 -9.27 14.94
CA LYS A 107 -2.28 -9.98 13.65
C LYS A 107 -0.96 -9.76 12.93
N LEU A 108 -0.61 -10.69 12.05
CA LEU A 108 0.51 -10.48 11.13
C LEU A 108 0.10 -9.51 10.03
N PRO A 109 0.86 -8.43 9.81
CA PRO A 109 0.63 -7.57 8.66
C PRO A 109 0.97 -8.32 7.38
N ARG A 110 0.35 -7.90 6.28
CA ARG A 110 0.84 -8.19 4.94
C ARG A 110 1.64 -6.99 4.47
N ASP A 111 2.58 -7.27 3.60
CA ASP A 111 3.36 -6.18 3.01
C ASP A 111 2.47 -5.28 2.10
N PRO A 112 2.95 -4.10 1.69
CA PRO A 112 2.18 -3.17 0.86
C PRO A 112 1.82 -3.70 -0.54
N TRP A 113 2.35 -4.84 -0.95
CA TRP A 113 2.03 -5.54 -2.19
C TRP A 113 1.10 -6.74 -1.96
N GLY A 114 0.68 -7.00 -0.69
CA GLY A 114 -0.27 -8.04 -0.30
C GLY A 114 0.36 -9.39 0.02
N GLN A 115 1.69 -9.50 0.04
CA GLN A 115 2.41 -10.73 0.33
C GLN A 115 2.68 -10.89 1.84
N SER A 116 3.08 -12.09 2.25
CA SER A 116 3.50 -12.35 3.63
C SER A 116 4.99 -12.04 3.79
N TYR A 117 5.34 -11.38 4.91
CA TYR A 117 6.75 -11.21 5.29
C TYR A 117 7.43 -12.55 5.48
N GLN A 118 8.67 -12.65 5.01
CA GLN A 118 9.55 -13.81 5.17
C GLN A 118 10.30 -13.73 6.50
N TYR A 119 10.68 -14.89 7.04
CA TYR A 119 11.39 -15.00 8.30
C TYR A 119 12.45 -16.09 8.24
N LEU A 120 13.63 -15.79 8.74
CA LEU A 120 14.73 -16.76 8.88
C LEU A 120 15.33 -16.69 10.29
N ASN A 121 15.53 -17.84 10.91
CA ASN A 121 16.25 -18.03 12.14
C ASN A 121 17.10 -19.32 12.06
N PRO A 122 18.43 -19.22 12.03
CA PRO A 122 19.23 -18.00 12.07
C PRO A 122 19.08 -17.15 10.82
N GLY A 123 19.23 -15.82 10.98
CA GLY A 123 19.27 -14.89 9.87
C GLY A 123 20.56 -14.98 9.08
N LEU A 124 20.55 -14.47 7.85
CA LEU A 124 21.74 -14.35 6.99
C LEU A 124 22.50 -13.03 7.24
N LYS A 125 21.79 -11.99 7.67
CA LYS A 125 22.33 -10.65 7.88
C LYS A 125 22.32 -10.20 9.33
N SER A 126 21.46 -10.80 10.16
CA SER A 126 21.37 -10.53 11.60
C SER A 126 21.03 -11.81 12.38
N ASP A 127 20.81 -11.72 13.71
CA ASP A 127 20.41 -12.88 14.53
C ASP A 127 19.19 -13.60 13.93
N VAL A 128 18.22 -12.80 13.48
CA VAL A 128 17.02 -13.22 12.74
C VAL A 128 16.71 -12.21 11.66
N ASP A 129 16.29 -12.64 10.51
CA ASP A 129 15.94 -11.79 9.40
C ASP A 129 14.43 -11.83 9.14
N VAL A 130 13.82 -10.65 9.00
CA VAL A 130 12.45 -10.45 8.52
C VAL A 130 12.53 -9.58 7.29
N PHE A 131 11.87 -9.96 6.20
CA PHE A 131 11.98 -9.21 4.94
C PHE A 131 10.76 -9.45 4.03
N THR A 132 10.63 -8.60 3.03
CA THR A 132 9.74 -8.78 1.89
C THR A 132 10.55 -8.75 0.60
N TYR A 133 10.06 -9.43 -0.42
CA TYR A 133 10.65 -9.45 -1.77
C TYR A 133 10.19 -8.28 -2.66
N GLY A 134 9.53 -7.26 -2.09
CA GLY A 134 9.05 -6.14 -2.90
C GLY A 134 7.84 -6.48 -3.76
N ALA A 135 7.69 -5.74 -4.86
CA ALA A 135 6.48 -5.82 -5.69
C ALA A 135 6.41 -7.09 -6.54
N ASP A 136 7.54 -7.61 -7.00
CA ASP A 136 7.60 -8.79 -7.87
C ASP A 136 7.56 -10.13 -7.10
N GLY A 137 7.77 -10.10 -5.77
CA GLY A 137 7.77 -11.29 -4.92
C GLY A 137 8.93 -12.25 -5.19
N ALA A 138 10.01 -11.77 -5.79
CA ALA A 138 11.19 -12.55 -6.13
C ALA A 138 12.44 -11.98 -5.45
N PRO A 139 13.44 -12.83 -5.08
CA PRO A 139 14.67 -12.38 -4.45
C PRO A 139 15.46 -11.40 -5.33
N GLY A 140 15.93 -10.30 -4.74
CA GLY A 140 16.77 -9.31 -5.43
C GLY A 140 15.98 -8.11 -5.92
N GLY A 141 16.08 -7.76 -7.21
CA GLY A 141 15.38 -6.63 -7.80
C GLY A 141 15.99 -5.26 -7.48
N THR A 142 15.35 -4.22 -8.02
CA THR A 142 15.74 -2.82 -7.80
C THR A 142 14.49 -1.93 -7.73
N GLY A 143 14.58 -0.80 -7.05
CA GLY A 143 13.44 0.13 -6.93
C GLY A 143 12.29 -0.48 -6.14
N VAL A 144 11.13 -0.62 -6.76
CA VAL A 144 9.92 -1.19 -6.14
C VAL A 144 9.98 -2.71 -5.96
N ASP A 145 10.83 -3.37 -6.74
CA ASP A 145 11.04 -4.82 -6.71
C ASP A 145 12.20 -5.21 -5.77
N ALA A 146 12.86 -4.22 -5.15
CA ALA A 146 13.97 -4.51 -4.24
C ALA A 146 13.50 -5.17 -2.95
N ASP A 147 14.29 -6.14 -2.48
CA ASP A 147 14.10 -6.71 -1.15
C ASP A 147 14.25 -5.65 -0.06
N ILE A 148 13.32 -5.61 0.89
CA ILE A 148 13.38 -4.72 2.05
C ILE A 148 13.41 -5.59 3.31
N GLY A 149 14.44 -5.42 4.12
CA GLY A 149 14.65 -6.27 5.29
C GLY A 149 14.82 -5.52 6.61
N SER A 150 14.76 -6.28 7.69
CA SER A 150 15.01 -5.78 9.05
C SER A 150 16.42 -5.25 9.26
N TRP A 151 17.33 -5.51 8.35
CA TRP A 151 18.69 -4.98 8.30
C TRP A 151 18.79 -3.57 7.73
N ASP A 152 17.72 -3.06 7.10
CA ASP A 152 17.61 -1.70 6.52
C ASP A 152 17.03 -0.68 7.51
N LEU A 153 16.82 -1.08 8.78
CA LEU A 153 16.16 -0.28 9.83
C LEU A 153 17.16 0.41 10.77
#